data_19e79aa5c9d003510767195e128b5c7f
#
_entry.id   19e79aa5c9d003510767195e128b5c7f
#
_cell.length_a   1.000
_cell.length_b   1.000
_cell.length_c   1.000
_cell.angle_alpha   90.00
_cell.angle_beta   90.00
_cell.angle_gamma   90.00
#
_symmetry.space_group_name_H-M   'P 1'
#
loop_
_entity.id
_entity.type
_entity.pdbx_description
1 polymer ?
#
loop_
_entity_poly.entity_id
_entity_poly.type
_entity_poly.pdbx_seq_one_letter_code
_entity_poly.pdbx_strand_id
1 'polypeptide(L)' 'MTIKIYELAKELNIASKELVEKINAMGIEAKSHMSSIDEKVAAELRN' A
#
# COMPACT_ATOMS: atom_id res chain seq x y z
N MET A 1 7.43 12.02 0.76
CA MET A 1 6.33 11.82 1.68
C MET A 1 5.85 10.38 1.63
N THR A 2 5.26 9.93 2.72
CA THR A 2 4.79 8.54 2.81
C THR A 2 3.34 8.48 3.21
N ILE A 3 2.71 7.36 2.92
CA ILE A 3 1.33 7.12 3.30
C ILE A 3 1.26 5.72 3.91
N LYS A 4 0.44 5.56 4.92
CA LYS A 4 0.29 4.25 5.54
C LYS A 4 -0.56 3.34 4.68
N ILE A 5 -0.18 2.07 4.64
CA ILE A 5 -0.86 1.10 3.79
C ILE A 5 -2.36 1.02 4.09
N TYR A 6 -2.74 1.02 5.36
CA TYR A 6 -4.15 0.92 5.70
C TYR A 6 -4.95 2.13 5.22
N GLU A 7 -4.33 3.30 5.17
CA GLU A 7 -4.99 4.50 4.69
C GLU A 7 -5.23 4.40 3.18
N LEU A 8 -4.24 3.90 2.47
CA LEU A 8 -4.37 3.73 1.03
C LEU A 8 -5.41 2.65 0.71
N ALA A 9 -5.42 1.58 1.49
CA ALA A 9 -6.40 0.52 1.31
C ALA A 9 -7.82 1.05 1.48
N LYS A 10 -8.01 1.91 2.45
CA LYS A 10 -9.30 2.55 2.69
C LYS A 10 -9.71 3.40 1.50
N GLU A 11 -8.76 4.16 0.98
CA GLU A 11 -9.00 5.02 -0.17
C GLU A 11 -9.37 4.21 -1.41
N LEU A 12 -8.72 3.07 -1.60
CA LEU A 12 -8.97 2.19 -2.73
C LEU A 12 -10.14 1.25 -2.49
N ASN A 13 -10.68 1.27 -1.29
CA ASN A 13 -11.80 0.42 -0.91
C ASN A 13 -11.50 -1.07 -1.05
N ILE A 14 -10.32 -1.46 -0.58
CA ILE A 14 -9.88 -2.86 -0.58
C ILE A 14 -9.37 -3.22 0.81
N ALA A 15 -9.21 -4.51 1.05
CA ALA A 15 -8.68 -4.98 2.32
C ALA A 15 -7.19 -4.62 2.43
N SER A 16 -6.78 -4.21 3.63
CA SER A 16 -5.37 -3.87 3.86
C SER A 16 -4.46 -5.04 3.54
N LYS A 17 -4.90 -6.25 3.86
CA LYS A 17 -4.14 -7.45 3.58
C LYS A 17 -3.89 -7.61 2.09
N GLU A 18 -4.90 -7.36 1.28
CA GLU A 18 -4.77 -7.42 -0.17
C GLU A 18 -3.75 -6.42 -0.67
N LEU A 19 -3.79 -5.22 -0.12
CA LEU A 19 -2.85 -4.19 -0.53
C LEU A 19 -1.42 -4.56 -0.16
N VAL A 20 -1.23 -5.13 1.03
CA VAL A 20 0.10 -5.59 1.45
C VAL A 20 0.62 -6.64 0.47
N GLU A 21 -0.22 -7.57 0.05
CA GLU A 21 0.18 -8.59 -0.89
C GLU A 21 0.56 -7.99 -2.24
N LYS A 22 -0.20 -7.02 -2.69
CA LYS A 22 0.09 -6.33 -3.95
C LYS A 22 1.43 -5.60 -3.89
N ILE A 23 1.67 -4.92 -2.79
CA ILE A 23 2.92 -4.19 -2.60
C ILE A 23 4.12 -5.13 -2.59
N ASN A 24 3.97 -6.26 -1.92
CA ASN A 24 5.03 -7.26 -1.90
C ASN A 24 5.28 -7.84 -3.29
N ALA A 25 4.23 -8.02 -4.06
CA ALA A 25 4.34 -8.52 -5.42
C ALA A 25 5.09 -7.53 -6.33
N MET A 26 5.06 -6.26 -5.97
CA MET A 26 5.79 -5.23 -6.72
C MET A 26 7.28 -5.19 -6.37
N GLY A 27 7.69 -6.03 -5.44
CA GLY A 27 9.07 -6.07 -5.01
C GLY A 27 9.38 -5.13 -3.85
N ILE A 28 8.36 -4.56 -3.25
CA ILE A 28 8.52 -3.65 -2.12
C ILE A 28 8.21 -4.43 -0.84
N GLU A 29 9.12 -4.36 0.12
CA GLU A 29 8.91 -5.06 1.38
C GLU A 29 7.89 -4.34 2.24
N ALA A 30 6.80 -5.02 2.52
CA ALA A 30 5.77 -4.51 3.41
C ALA A 30 5.44 -5.60 4.43
N LYS A 31 5.64 -5.29 5.70
CA LYS A 31 5.46 -6.28 6.76
C LYS A 31 4.01 -6.39 7.20
N SER A 32 3.31 -5.28 7.19
CA SER A 32 1.92 -5.29 7.64
C SER A 32 1.23 -4.02 7.15
N HIS A 33 -0.07 -3.94 7.39
CA HIS A 33 -0.85 -2.77 7.01
C HIS A 33 -0.42 -1.50 7.75
N MET A 34 0.38 -1.65 8.79
CA MET A 34 0.89 -0.51 9.54
C MET A 34 2.13 0.10 8.89
N SER A 35 2.70 -0.58 7.92
CA SER A 35 3.86 -0.07 7.20
C SER A 35 3.48 1.13 6.34
N SER A 36 4.48 1.96 6.06
CA SER A 36 4.29 3.12 5.19
C SER A 36 4.95 2.87 3.84
N ILE A 37 4.42 3.48 2.82
CA ILE A 37 5.00 3.40 1.48
C ILE A 37 5.15 4.80 0.91
N ASP A 38 6.02 4.94 -0.07
CA ASP A 38 6.25 6.21 -0.74
C ASP A 38 4.99 6.60 -1.52
N GLU A 39 4.70 7.88 -1.55
CA GLU A 39 3.56 8.39 -2.30
C GLU A 39 3.66 8.07 -3.79
N LYS A 40 4.87 7.92 -4.28
CA LYS A 40 5.10 7.50 -5.66
C LYS A 40 4.49 6.13 -5.91
N VAL A 41 4.72 5.22 -4.98
CA VAL A 41 4.16 3.88 -5.07
C VAL A 41 2.65 3.93 -4.92
N ALA A 42 2.17 4.78 -4.01
CA ALA A 42 0.74 4.95 -3.81
C ALA A 42 0.07 5.45 -5.09
N ALA A 43 0.70 6.37 -5.78
CA ALA A 43 0.18 6.90 -7.03
C ALA A 43 0.07 5.81 -8.09
N GLU A 44 1.04 4.92 -8.13
CA GLU A 44 1.01 3.79 -9.06
C GLU A 44 -0.13 2.83 -8.74
N LEU A 45 -0.37 2.62 -7.46
CA LEU A 45 -1.44 1.74 -7.02
C LEU A 45 -2.83 2.33 -7.29
N ARG A 46 -2.92 3.65 -7.34
CA ARG A 46 -4.19 4.33 -7.63
C ARG A 46 -4.56 4.22 -9.10
N ASN A 47 -3.60 4.00 -9.92
CA ASN A 47 -3.84 3.81 -11.36
C ASN A 47 -4.35 2.37 -11.61
#